data_db12494e007d50235b6e9c9aa4fd3466
#
_entry.id   db12494e007d50235b6e9c9aa4fd3466
#
_cell.length_a   1.000
_cell.length_b   1.000
_cell.length_c   1.000
_cell.angle_alpha   90.00
_cell.angle_beta   90.00
_cell.angle_gamma   90.00
#
_symmetry.space_group_name_H-M   'P 1'
#
loop_
_entity.id
_entity.type
_entity.pdbx_description
1 polymer ?
#
loop_
_entity_poly.entity_id
_entity_poly.type
_entity_poly.pdbx_seq_one_letter_code
_entity_poly.pdbx_strand_id
1 'polypeptide(L)'
;TGDGVNDLLALREADCSIAVAEGSDAARQVSQVVLLDSNFSSLPAVLGEGRRVVNNITRVAGVFFVKTIYSVLLSIVCLLFNIPFPFLPIQITLIDLIIEGYPSFFMSFEPDSKKITGHFFPSVMERAIPNAISILVCFLVSLAMSPFLQLSTEQAGILLYLLVGTVGIQAVLKASWPFNKLRVFLCST
;
A
#
# COMPACT_ATOMS: atom_id res chain seq x y z
N THR A 1 -16.43 26.54 -6.25
CA THR A 1 -15.75 27.12 -7.43
C THR A 1 -15.94 28.62 -7.45
N GLY A 2 -14.91 29.35 -7.91
CA GLY A 2 -14.96 30.82 -8.03
C GLY A 2 -13.92 31.33 -9.03
N ASP A 3 -14.17 32.49 -9.57
CA ASP A 3 -13.30 33.17 -10.57
C ASP A 3 -12.88 34.57 -10.13
N GLY A 4 -13.64 35.18 -9.22
CA GLY A 4 -13.47 36.56 -8.81
C GLY A 4 -12.85 36.77 -7.44
N VAL A 5 -12.49 38.00 -7.15
CA VAL A 5 -12.01 38.43 -5.82
C VAL A 5 -13.11 38.29 -4.76
N ASN A 6 -14.36 38.37 -5.15
CA ASN A 6 -15.51 38.23 -4.26
C ASN A 6 -15.66 36.80 -3.73
N ASP A 7 -15.08 35.81 -4.41
CA ASP A 7 -15.17 34.38 -4.05
C ASP A 7 -14.06 33.94 -3.09
N LEU A 8 -13.09 34.80 -2.78
CA LEU A 8 -11.92 34.44 -1.98
C LEU A 8 -12.24 33.82 -0.64
N LEU A 9 -13.25 34.36 0.05
CA LEU A 9 -13.64 33.81 1.36
C LEU A 9 -14.29 32.43 1.20
N ALA A 10 -15.14 32.25 0.20
CA ALA A 10 -15.77 30.96 -0.09
C ALA A 10 -14.75 29.91 -0.56
N LEU A 11 -13.76 30.33 -1.37
CA LEU A 11 -12.68 29.45 -1.82
C LEU A 11 -11.78 29.00 -0.67
N ARG A 12 -11.52 29.87 0.32
CA ARG A 12 -10.73 29.51 1.51
C ARG A 12 -11.46 28.55 2.46
N GLU A 13 -12.78 28.72 2.59
CA GLU A 13 -13.60 27.92 3.50
C GLU A 13 -13.99 26.55 2.90
N ALA A 14 -13.87 26.40 1.59
CA ALA A 14 -14.25 25.16 0.92
C ALA A 14 -13.25 24.04 1.20
N ASP A 15 -13.76 22.82 1.44
CA ASP A 15 -12.94 21.58 1.56
C ASP A 15 -12.13 21.28 0.29
N CYS A 16 -12.67 21.66 -0.88
CA CYS A 16 -12.00 21.60 -2.17
C CYS A 16 -12.38 22.81 -3.00
N SER A 17 -11.45 23.74 -3.14
CA SER A 17 -11.65 24.98 -3.91
C SER A 17 -11.09 24.86 -5.33
N ILE A 18 -11.87 25.33 -6.30
CA ILE A 18 -11.53 25.27 -7.72
C ILE A 18 -11.66 26.67 -8.34
N ALA A 19 -10.59 27.15 -8.96
CA ALA A 19 -10.59 28.35 -9.78
C ALA A 19 -10.40 28.00 -11.26
N VAL A 20 -10.75 28.95 -12.12
CA VAL A 20 -10.48 28.86 -13.56
C VAL A 20 -9.27 29.73 -13.96
N ALA A 21 -8.58 29.35 -15.03
CA ALA A 21 -7.38 30.07 -15.46
C ALA A 21 -7.64 31.55 -15.81
N GLU A 22 -8.82 31.85 -16.32
CA GLU A 22 -9.26 33.22 -16.67
C GLU A 22 -9.72 34.03 -15.43
N GLY A 23 -9.80 33.41 -14.26
CA GLY A 23 -10.16 34.07 -13.02
C GLY A 23 -9.06 34.98 -12.49
N SER A 24 -9.37 35.72 -11.42
CA SER A 24 -8.41 36.64 -10.77
C SER A 24 -7.20 35.87 -10.22
N ASP A 25 -6.02 36.54 -10.23
CA ASP A 25 -4.81 35.95 -9.63
C ASP A 25 -5.00 35.54 -8.16
N ALA A 26 -5.76 36.36 -7.43
CA ALA A 26 -6.07 36.07 -6.04
C ALA A 26 -6.90 34.78 -5.87
N ALA A 27 -7.92 34.56 -6.73
CA ALA A 27 -8.71 33.35 -6.72
C ALA A 27 -7.86 32.11 -7.05
N ARG A 28 -6.98 32.22 -8.05
CA ARG A 28 -6.05 31.14 -8.41
C ARG A 28 -5.06 30.80 -7.30
N GLN A 29 -4.54 31.78 -6.58
CA GLN A 29 -3.58 31.56 -5.50
C GLN A 29 -4.18 30.92 -4.25
N VAL A 30 -5.46 31.16 -3.95
CA VAL A 30 -6.11 30.59 -2.78
C VAL A 30 -6.79 29.26 -3.07
N SER A 31 -7.00 28.92 -4.34
CA SER A 31 -7.65 27.67 -4.75
C SER A 31 -6.69 26.49 -4.75
N GLN A 32 -7.21 25.31 -4.36
CA GLN A 32 -6.46 24.06 -4.34
C GLN A 32 -6.29 23.47 -5.74
N VAL A 33 -7.21 23.75 -6.66
CA VAL A 33 -7.21 23.29 -8.04
C VAL A 33 -7.46 24.47 -8.97
N VAL A 34 -6.73 24.54 -10.09
CA VAL A 34 -6.96 25.52 -11.16
C VAL A 34 -7.22 24.78 -12.47
N LEU A 35 -8.37 25.04 -13.09
CA LEU A 35 -8.73 24.53 -14.41
C LEU A 35 -8.10 25.41 -15.48
N LEU A 36 -7.05 24.90 -16.14
CA LEU A 36 -6.27 25.66 -17.12
C LEU A 36 -7.02 25.93 -18.40
N ASP A 37 -7.94 25.05 -18.78
CA ASP A 37 -8.81 25.19 -19.96
C ASP A 37 -10.13 25.88 -19.65
N SER A 38 -10.34 26.34 -18.40
CA SER A 38 -11.60 26.93 -17.91
C SER A 38 -12.83 26.04 -18.17
N ASN A 39 -12.63 24.77 -18.45
CA ASN A 39 -13.66 23.83 -18.86
C ASN A 39 -14.05 22.86 -17.72
N PHE A 40 -15.22 23.06 -17.15
CA PHE A 40 -15.74 22.18 -16.08
C PHE A 40 -16.04 20.75 -16.53
N SER A 41 -16.13 20.48 -17.83
CA SER A 41 -16.34 19.11 -18.32
C SER A 41 -15.14 18.19 -18.08
N SER A 42 -13.96 18.74 -17.77
CA SER A 42 -12.78 17.98 -17.38
C SER A 42 -12.84 17.43 -15.94
N LEU A 43 -13.67 18.00 -15.05
CA LEU A 43 -13.77 17.61 -13.64
C LEU A 43 -14.10 16.12 -13.42
N PRO A 44 -15.02 15.48 -14.16
CA PRO A 44 -15.26 14.06 -14.01
C PRO A 44 -14.01 13.20 -14.29
N ALA A 45 -13.19 13.60 -15.27
CA ALA A 45 -11.94 12.92 -15.59
C ALA A 45 -10.91 13.09 -14.47
N VAL A 46 -10.76 14.32 -13.94
CA VAL A 46 -9.90 14.62 -12.79
C VAL A 46 -10.31 13.81 -11.56
N LEU A 47 -11.63 13.76 -11.27
CA LEU A 47 -12.15 12.95 -10.16
C LEU A 47 -11.89 11.46 -10.36
N GLY A 48 -12.06 10.96 -11.59
CA GLY A 48 -11.77 9.58 -11.94
C GLY A 48 -10.30 9.23 -11.71
N GLU A 49 -9.39 10.12 -12.11
CA GLU A 49 -7.95 9.96 -11.91
C GLU A 49 -7.56 10.03 -10.42
N GLY A 50 -8.12 10.97 -9.67
CA GLY A 50 -7.93 11.04 -8.22
C GLY A 50 -8.36 9.76 -7.50
N ARG A 51 -9.51 9.19 -7.89
CA ARG A 51 -9.98 7.89 -7.37
C ARG A 51 -9.02 6.77 -7.72
N ARG A 52 -8.53 6.72 -8.96
CA ARG A 52 -7.54 5.73 -9.41
C ARG A 52 -6.29 5.77 -8.53
N VAL A 53 -5.74 6.96 -8.31
CA VAL A 53 -4.53 7.14 -7.50
C VAL A 53 -4.75 6.67 -6.07
N VAL A 54 -5.83 7.13 -5.41
CA VAL A 54 -6.11 6.76 -4.01
C VAL A 54 -6.37 5.25 -3.87
N ASN A 55 -7.15 4.64 -4.77
CA ASN A 55 -7.43 3.20 -4.74
C ASN A 55 -6.15 2.37 -4.92
N ASN A 56 -5.30 2.75 -5.88
CA ASN A 56 -4.04 2.06 -6.13
C ASN A 56 -3.06 2.23 -4.96
N ILE A 57 -2.89 3.44 -4.43
CA ILE A 57 -2.04 3.69 -3.25
C ILE A 57 -2.54 2.89 -2.05
N THR A 58 -3.84 2.86 -1.78
CA THR A 58 -4.41 2.08 -0.67
C THR A 58 -4.12 0.58 -0.81
N ARG A 59 -4.21 0.06 -2.03
CA ARG A 59 -3.92 -1.35 -2.33
C ARG A 59 -2.45 -1.68 -2.12
N VAL A 60 -1.57 -0.88 -2.70
CA VAL A 60 -0.12 -1.03 -2.60
C VAL A 60 0.36 -0.88 -1.15
N ALA A 61 -0.12 0.15 -0.45
CA ALA A 61 0.18 0.36 0.96
C ALA A 61 -0.20 -0.87 1.81
N GLY A 62 -1.32 -1.53 1.51
CA GLY A 62 -1.72 -2.76 2.22
C GLY A 62 -0.68 -3.88 2.12
N VAL A 63 0.09 -3.96 1.05
CA VAL A 63 1.18 -4.94 0.90
C VAL A 63 2.42 -4.47 1.67
N PHE A 64 2.85 -3.22 1.49
CA PHE A 64 4.03 -2.67 2.18
C PHE A 64 3.92 -2.65 3.70
N PHE A 65 2.74 -2.37 4.24
CA PHE A 65 2.52 -2.35 5.69
C PHE A 65 2.63 -3.73 6.33
N VAL A 66 2.44 -4.82 5.59
CA VAL A 66 2.69 -6.18 6.09
C VAL A 66 4.12 -6.27 6.62
N LYS A 67 5.11 -5.87 5.80
CA LYS A 67 6.52 -5.89 6.17
C LYS A 67 6.80 -5.05 7.42
N THR A 68 6.32 -3.81 7.43
CA THR A 68 6.53 -2.91 8.56
C THR A 68 6.01 -3.52 9.86
N ILE A 69 4.79 -4.08 9.84
CA ILE A 69 4.16 -4.64 11.04
C ILE A 69 4.91 -5.91 11.49
N TYR A 70 5.15 -6.88 10.58
CA TYR A 70 5.82 -8.11 11.02
C TYR A 70 7.25 -7.85 11.48
N SER A 71 7.99 -6.93 10.85
CA SER A 71 9.35 -6.61 11.27
C SER A 71 9.40 -6.07 12.70
N VAL A 72 8.47 -5.19 13.06
CA VAL A 72 8.34 -4.67 14.42
C VAL A 72 7.97 -5.79 15.39
N LEU A 73 6.98 -6.63 15.04
CA LEU A 73 6.55 -7.74 15.91
C LEU A 73 7.67 -8.75 16.11
N LEU A 74 8.39 -9.15 15.06
CA LEU A 74 9.54 -10.06 15.16
C LEU A 74 10.65 -9.46 15.99
N SER A 75 10.96 -8.16 15.81
CA SER A 75 11.99 -7.48 16.60
C SER A 75 11.65 -7.48 18.10
N ILE A 76 10.38 -7.25 18.45
CA ILE A 76 9.92 -7.32 19.84
C ILE A 76 10.11 -8.74 20.40
N VAL A 77 9.69 -9.76 19.65
CA VAL A 77 9.85 -11.17 20.08
C VAL A 77 11.33 -11.52 20.23
N CYS A 78 12.17 -11.16 19.25
CA CYS A 78 13.60 -11.43 19.32
C CYS A 78 14.25 -10.77 20.53
N LEU A 79 13.84 -9.54 20.86
CA LEU A 79 14.33 -8.82 22.05
C LEU A 79 13.88 -9.50 23.35
N LEU A 80 12.61 -9.91 23.45
CA LEU A 80 12.07 -10.53 24.67
C LEU A 80 12.70 -11.91 24.96
N PHE A 81 12.98 -12.70 23.92
CA PHE A 81 13.57 -14.02 24.05
C PHE A 81 15.10 -14.03 23.90
N ASN A 82 15.73 -12.88 23.71
CA ASN A 82 17.16 -12.71 23.50
C ASN A 82 17.71 -13.61 22.36
N ILE A 83 16.98 -13.66 21.24
CA ILE A 83 17.36 -14.41 20.05
C ILE A 83 17.74 -13.47 18.91
N PRO A 84 18.66 -13.86 18.02
CA PRO A 84 19.03 -13.02 16.88
C PRO A 84 17.85 -12.87 15.92
N PHE A 85 17.82 -11.74 15.18
CA PHE A 85 16.83 -11.51 14.15
C PHE A 85 17.00 -12.54 13.03
N PRO A 86 15.91 -13.21 12.59
CA PRO A 86 16.00 -14.42 11.78
C PRO A 86 16.36 -14.21 10.30
N PHE A 87 16.41 -12.96 9.82
CA PHE A 87 16.66 -12.66 8.43
C PHE A 87 17.95 -11.91 8.20
N LEU A 88 18.65 -12.27 7.12
CA LEU A 88 19.73 -11.47 6.56
C LEU A 88 19.17 -10.33 5.71
N PRO A 89 19.83 -9.15 5.66
CA PRO A 89 19.35 -8.01 4.87
C PRO A 89 19.09 -8.34 3.40
N ILE A 90 19.93 -9.17 2.79
CA ILE A 90 19.76 -9.59 1.39
C ILE A 90 18.48 -10.41 1.15
N GLN A 91 18.07 -11.23 2.12
CA GLN A 91 16.84 -12.02 2.03
C GLN A 91 15.62 -11.12 2.03
N ILE A 92 15.60 -10.10 2.91
CA ILE A 92 14.54 -9.10 2.96
C ILE A 92 14.47 -8.32 1.64
N THR A 93 15.62 -7.90 1.11
CA THR A 93 15.70 -7.17 -0.17
C THR A 93 15.12 -7.98 -1.33
N LEU A 94 15.33 -9.29 -1.39
CA LEU A 94 14.77 -10.14 -2.44
C LEU A 94 13.24 -10.26 -2.31
N ILE A 95 12.72 -10.43 -1.08
CA ILE A 95 11.27 -10.41 -0.82
C ILE A 95 10.67 -9.08 -1.25
N ASP A 96 11.30 -7.98 -0.85
CA ASP A 96 10.84 -6.63 -1.17
C ASP A 96 10.78 -6.40 -2.69
N LEU A 97 11.81 -6.83 -3.41
CA LEU A 97 11.87 -6.63 -4.85
C LEU A 97 10.81 -7.46 -5.60
N ILE A 98 10.70 -8.75 -5.27
CA ILE A 98 9.88 -9.71 -6.03
C ILE A 98 8.41 -9.63 -5.59
N ILE A 99 8.14 -9.56 -4.29
CA ILE A 99 6.78 -9.66 -3.73
C ILE A 99 6.14 -8.28 -3.58
N GLU A 100 6.89 -7.28 -3.12
CA GLU A 100 6.33 -5.95 -2.87
C GLU A 100 6.54 -5.01 -4.05
N GLY A 101 7.76 -4.86 -4.53
CA GLY A 101 8.15 -3.85 -5.53
C GLY A 101 7.57 -4.14 -6.91
N TYR A 102 7.86 -5.31 -7.46
CA TYR A 102 7.45 -5.68 -8.81
C TYR A 102 5.93 -5.65 -9.02
N PRO A 103 5.10 -6.36 -8.23
CA PRO A 103 3.65 -6.30 -8.42
C PRO A 103 3.07 -4.92 -8.13
N SER A 104 3.54 -4.23 -7.11
CA SER A 104 3.05 -2.91 -6.70
C SER A 104 3.31 -1.85 -7.76
N PHE A 105 4.48 -1.89 -8.41
CA PHE A 105 4.80 -0.99 -9.50
C PHE A 105 3.76 -1.09 -10.63
N PHE A 106 3.48 -2.29 -11.11
CA PHE A 106 2.51 -2.48 -12.19
C PHE A 106 1.07 -2.22 -11.77
N MET A 107 0.69 -2.57 -10.54
CA MET A 107 -0.65 -2.29 -10.00
C MET A 107 -0.92 -0.78 -9.87
N SER A 108 0.12 0.06 -9.70
CA SER A 108 -0.05 1.51 -9.61
C SER A 108 -0.56 2.16 -10.90
N PHE A 109 -0.36 1.51 -12.05
CA PHE A 109 -0.86 1.99 -13.35
C PHE A 109 -2.26 1.48 -13.69
N GLU A 110 -2.85 0.65 -12.84
CA GLU A 110 -4.15 0.05 -13.14
C GLU A 110 -5.29 1.06 -13.08
N PRO A 111 -6.22 1.05 -14.05
CA PRO A 111 -7.39 1.91 -14.00
C PRO A 111 -8.37 1.41 -12.92
N ASP A 112 -8.49 2.11 -11.81
CA ASP A 112 -9.45 1.83 -10.74
C ASP A 112 -10.12 3.13 -10.28
N SER A 113 -11.11 3.60 -11.02
CA SER A 113 -11.88 4.82 -10.72
C SER A 113 -13.13 4.58 -9.86
N LYS A 114 -13.22 3.42 -9.19
CA LYS A 114 -14.33 3.10 -8.28
C LYS A 114 -14.45 4.16 -7.17
N LYS A 115 -15.68 4.39 -6.70
CA LYS A 115 -15.91 5.29 -5.57
C LYS A 115 -15.11 4.80 -4.36
N ILE A 116 -14.34 5.71 -3.76
CA ILE A 116 -13.60 5.43 -2.53
C ILE A 116 -14.61 5.24 -1.40
N THR A 117 -14.53 4.11 -0.71
CA THR A 117 -15.36 3.79 0.45
C THR A 117 -14.44 3.55 1.65
N GLY A 118 -14.73 4.23 2.77
CA GLY A 118 -13.94 4.14 4.00
C GLY A 118 -12.73 5.06 4.05
N HIS A 119 -11.96 4.91 5.11
CA HIS A 119 -10.76 5.70 5.35
C HIS A 119 -9.51 4.94 4.95
N PHE A 120 -8.49 5.65 4.48
CA PHE A 120 -7.23 5.07 4.00
C PHE A 120 -6.57 4.14 5.03
N PHE A 121 -6.29 4.65 6.23
CA PHE A 121 -5.55 3.91 7.24
C PHE A 121 -6.24 2.62 7.72
N PRO A 122 -7.53 2.62 8.10
CA PRO A 122 -8.24 1.39 8.44
C PRO A 122 -8.24 0.36 7.32
N SER A 123 -8.45 0.79 6.08
CA SER A 123 -8.46 -0.11 4.91
C SER A 123 -7.10 -0.77 4.64
N VAL A 124 -6.01 -0.05 4.89
CA VAL A 124 -4.65 -0.57 4.79
C VAL A 124 -4.38 -1.57 5.92
N MET A 125 -4.74 -1.23 7.17
CA MET A 125 -4.52 -2.09 8.33
C MET A 125 -5.33 -3.39 8.26
N GLU A 126 -6.58 -3.34 7.83
CA GLU A 126 -7.43 -4.51 7.63
C GLU A 126 -6.79 -5.55 6.70
N ARG A 127 -6.02 -5.08 5.71
CA ARG A 127 -5.31 -5.94 4.76
C ARG A 127 -3.95 -6.41 5.30
N ALA A 128 -3.24 -5.54 6.00
CA ALA A 128 -1.87 -5.80 6.43
C ALA A 128 -1.78 -6.66 7.70
N ILE A 129 -2.63 -6.40 8.71
CA ILE A 129 -2.55 -7.05 10.02
C ILE A 129 -2.69 -8.58 9.92
N PRO A 130 -3.67 -9.16 9.20
CA PRO A 130 -3.82 -10.62 9.16
C PRO A 130 -2.58 -11.32 8.58
N ASN A 131 -1.98 -10.75 7.54
CA ASN A 131 -0.77 -11.29 6.92
C ASN A 131 0.45 -11.17 7.84
N ALA A 132 0.61 -10.02 8.51
CA ALA A 132 1.68 -9.81 9.48
C ALA A 132 1.57 -10.75 10.69
N ILE A 133 0.36 -10.97 11.21
CA ILE A 133 0.10 -11.95 12.28
C ILE A 133 0.41 -13.38 11.79
N SER A 134 0.05 -13.72 10.55
CA SER A 134 0.37 -15.04 9.97
C SER A 134 1.88 -15.27 9.94
N ILE A 135 2.68 -14.27 9.56
CA ILE A 135 4.14 -14.35 9.58
C ILE A 135 4.66 -14.52 11.01
N LEU A 136 4.12 -13.77 11.98
CA LEU A 136 4.49 -13.90 13.37
C LEU A 136 4.19 -15.32 13.90
N VAL A 137 3.02 -15.86 13.57
CA VAL A 137 2.66 -17.23 13.95
C VAL A 137 3.60 -18.25 13.31
N CYS A 138 3.93 -18.11 12.03
CA CYS A 138 4.92 -18.95 11.35
C CYS A 138 6.27 -18.92 12.06
N PHE A 139 6.71 -17.73 12.49
CA PHE A 139 7.96 -17.58 13.26
C PHE A 139 7.91 -18.30 14.60
N LEU A 140 6.85 -18.10 15.39
CA LEU A 140 6.69 -18.74 16.69
C LEU A 140 6.60 -20.28 16.56
N VAL A 141 5.88 -20.78 15.56
CA VAL A 141 5.80 -22.22 15.27
C VAL A 141 7.15 -22.76 14.85
N SER A 142 7.88 -22.08 13.95
CA SER A 142 9.23 -22.46 13.53
C SER A 142 10.18 -22.53 14.73
N LEU A 143 10.11 -21.55 15.64
CA LEU A 143 10.91 -21.52 16.86
C LEU A 143 10.58 -22.68 17.80
N ALA A 144 9.30 -22.98 18.01
CA ALA A 144 8.84 -24.07 18.86
C ALA A 144 9.16 -25.45 18.26
N MET A 145 9.10 -25.60 16.94
CA MET A 145 9.35 -26.88 16.24
C MET A 145 10.83 -27.17 16.01
N SER A 146 11.68 -26.15 16.00
CA SER A 146 13.13 -26.27 15.74
C SER A 146 13.81 -27.35 16.60
N PRO A 147 13.61 -27.44 17.94
CA PRO A 147 14.23 -28.47 18.76
C PRO A 147 13.69 -29.88 18.46
N PHE A 148 12.42 -30.04 18.12
CA PHE A 148 11.81 -31.31 17.79
C PHE A 148 12.29 -31.87 16.46
N LEU A 149 12.51 -31.01 15.48
CA LEU A 149 12.97 -31.36 14.14
C LEU A 149 14.50 -31.38 14.03
N GLN A 150 15.22 -31.06 15.12
CA GLN A 150 16.68 -30.97 15.17
C GLN A 150 17.26 -30.06 14.07
N LEU A 151 16.54 -28.97 13.76
CA LEU A 151 16.96 -28.02 12.74
C LEU A 151 18.14 -27.17 13.25
N SER A 152 19.14 -26.98 12.41
CA SER A 152 20.15 -25.96 12.65
C SER A 152 19.54 -24.57 12.56
N THR A 153 20.21 -23.57 13.15
CA THR A 153 19.78 -22.16 13.09
C THR A 153 19.62 -21.67 11.64
N GLU A 154 20.51 -22.12 10.74
CA GLU A 154 20.45 -21.79 9.32
C GLU A 154 19.22 -22.41 8.64
N GLN A 155 18.96 -23.69 8.90
CA GLN A 155 17.80 -24.39 8.35
C GLN A 155 16.48 -23.78 8.84
N ALA A 156 16.39 -23.42 10.11
CA ALA A 156 15.22 -22.73 10.66
C ALA A 156 15.01 -21.36 10.00
N GLY A 157 16.11 -20.60 9.75
CA GLY A 157 16.07 -19.34 9.04
C GLY A 157 15.59 -19.47 7.59
N ILE A 158 16.08 -20.48 6.85
CA ILE A 158 15.64 -20.78 5.48
C ILE A 158 14.15 -21.16 5.45
N LEU A 159 13.72 -22.02 6.36
CA LEU A 159 12.32 -22.43 6.48
C LEU A 159 11.41 -21.20 6.69
N LEU A 160 11.79 -20.35 7.63
CA LEU A 160 11.04 -19.12 7.90
C LEU A 160 11.02 -18.18 6.67
N TYR A 161 12.14 -18.04 5.99
CA TYR A 161 12.23 -17.24 4.76
C TYR A 161 11.24 -17.72 3.68
N LEU A 162 11.15 -19.03 3.47
CA LEU A 162 10.20 -19.64 2.54
C LEU A 162 8.75 -19.43 2.98
N LEU A 163 8.47 -19.53 4.29
CA LEU A 163 7.14 -19.29 4.85
C LEU A 163 6.73 -17.82 4.65
N VAL A 164 7.63 -16.87 4.93
CA VAL A 164 7.37 -15.44 4.69
C VAL A 164 7.12 -15.15 3.22
N GLY A 165 7.92 -15.74 2.33
CA GLY A 165 7.71 -15.66 0.88
C GLY A 165 6.33 -16.16 0.47
N THR A 166 5.91 -17.31 1.01
CA THR A 166 4.59 -17.90 0.74
C THR A 166 3.45 -16.98 1.20
N VAL A 167 3.54 -16.42 2.43
CA VAL A 167 2.55 -15.46 2.94
C VAL A 167 2.54 -14.18 2.11
N GLY A 168 3.72 -13.70 1.67
CA GLY A 168 3.84 -12.56 0.80
C GLY A 168 3.15 -12.77 -0.56
N ILE A 169 3.40 -13.91 -1.21
CA ILE A 169 2.70 -14.29 -2.45
C ILE A 169 1.20 -14.35 -2.23
N GLN A 170 0.74 -14.96 -1.13
CA GLN A 170 -0.69 -15.00 -0.79
C GLN A 170 -1.27 -13.59 -0.61
N ALA A 171 -0.54 -12.66 0.01
CA ALA A 171 -0.96 -11.28 0.18
C ALA A 171 -1.11 -10.56 -1.18
N VAL A 172 -0.18 -10.77 -2.12
CA VAL A 172 -0.25 -10.24 -3.48
C VAL A 172 -1.40 -10.85 -4.25
N LEU A 173 -1.61 -12.16 -4.18
CA LEU A 173 -2.75 -12.84 -4.81
C LEU A 173 -4.08 -12.27 -4.31
N LYS A 174 -4.21 -12.06 -3.01
CA LYS A 174 -5.40 -11.46 -2.39
C LYS A 174 -5.59 -9.99 -2.81
N ALA A 175 -4.51 -9.22 -2.89
CA ALA A 175 -4.54 -7.83 -3.37
C ALA A 175 -4.88 -7.75 -4.87
N SER A 176 -4.59 -8.79 -5.64
CA SER A 176 -4.87 -8.92 -7.07
C SER A 176 -6.31 -9.35 -7.37
N TRP A 177 -7.10 -9.71 -6.38
CA TRP A 177 -8.51 -10.06 -6.57
C TRP A 177 -9.40 -8.82 -6.75
N PRO A 178 -10.37 -8.77 -7.72
CA PRO A 178 -10.60 -9.76 -8.79
C PRO A 178 -9.54 -9.71 -9.89
N PHE A 179 -9.22 -10.87 -10.46
CA PHE A 179 -8.18 -10.98 -11.48
C PHE A 179 -8.61 -10.33 -12.81
N ASN A 180 -7.66 -9.61 -13.41
CA ASN A 180 -7.71 -9.15 -14.79
C ASN A 180 -6.47 -9.65 -15.54
N LYS A 181 -6.34 -9.38 -16.85
CA LYS A 181 -5.21 -9.88 -17.67
C LYS A 181 -3.85 -9.46 -17.13
N LEU A 182 -3.72 -8.21 -16.67
CA LEU A 182 -2.48 -7.69 -16.09
C LEU A 182 -2.16 -8.39 -14.76
N ARG A 183 -3.12 -8.55 -13.87
CA ARG A 183 -2.94 -9.19 -12.57
C ARG A 183 -2.63 -10.69 -12.70
N VAL A 184 -3.26 -11.38 -13.65
CA VAL A 184 -2.92 -12.78 -13.97
C VAL A 184 -1.48 -12.86 -14.44
N PHE A 185 -1.06 -11.98 -15.35
CA PHE A 185 0.34 -11.92 -15.79
C PHE A 185 1.30 -11.70 -14.62
N LEU A 186 1.03 -10.72 -13.75
CA LEU A 186 1.86 -10.42 -12.58
C LEU A 186 1.94 -11.57 -11.56
N CYS A 187 0.88 -12.35 -11.42
CA CYS A 187 0.87 -13.49 -10.50
C CYS A 187 1.48 -14.76 -11.12
N SER A 188 1.70 -14.78 -12.44
CA SER A 188 2.29 -15.92 -13.14
C SER A 188 3.80 -15.78 -13.42
N THR A 189 4.34 -14.59 -13.19
CA THR A 189 5.78 -14.28 -13.35
C THR A 189 6.49 -14.19 -12.02
#